data_2517b2fe7bffe232e7bd53d97ebd1517
#
_entry.id   2517b2fe7bffe232e7bd53d97ebd1517
#
_cell.length_a   1.000
_cell.length_b   1.000
_cell.length_c   1.000
_cell.angle_alpha   90.00
_cell.angle_beta   90.00
_cell.angle_gamma   90.00
#
_symmetry.space_group_name_H-M   'P 1'
#
loop_
_entity.id
_entity.type
_entity.pdbx_description
1 polymer ?
#
loop_
_entity_poly.entity_id
_entity_poly.type
_entity_poly.pdbx_seq_one_letter_code
_entity_poly.pdbx_strand_id
1 'polypeptide(L)'
;MLTSSDDVPLWRAHPDRFAGAIAPDGAACDEWEEQLDPLPVGIALDCPPVPDEEDENVERPVTLFYIRQCKEAFRDRLHEDAAFYYLRNAETFASLRAAVLALGDISGRTVIAELTLADDEGHLSDGTDVRAAIGVLQRIGVTTVILRARSMEELSEALEKTAPYARLPLGVCAPAAWFDERQPLYNAEIAVPAENEHAETLLHAIDEKAVCLSIPRDHDDFILAPDGNNAHFIDPTIDISDEIECGPRLGEELIEAEDASGAFKLLLETEDDLVALEECRCMISRPVCLCAENADLLEQGLRVFPGLALYDGTWEQPDEVVHYWERKYGLVRL
;
A
#
# COMPACT_ATOMS: atom_id res chain seq x y z
N MET A 1 -1.37 6.40 -19.56
CA MET A 1 -0.15 5.58 -19.34
C MET A 1 0.82 6.40 -18.49
N LEU A 2 1.55 5.79 -17.58
CA LEU A 2 2.76 6.35 -16.96
C LEU A 2 3.97 5.77 -17.69
N THR A 3 5.03 6.55 -17.90
CA THR A 3 6.22 6.06 -18.60
C THR A 3 7.50 6.61 -17.97
N SER A 4 8.55 5.80 -17.98
CA SER A 4 9.93 6.18 -17.57
C SER A 4 10.85 6.38 -18.77
N SER A 5 10.29 6.46 -19.98
CA SER A 5 11.04 6.70 -21.21
C SER A 5 11.30 8.20 -21.39
N ASP A 6 12.40 8.57 -21.99
CA ASP A 6 12.77 9.91 -22.40
C ASP A 6 12.24 10.29 -23.80
N ASP A 7 11.23 9.55 -24.30
CA ASP A 7 10.64 9.78 -25.63
C ASP A 7 9.69 10.99 -25.63
N VAL A 8 10.24 12.17 -25.47
CA VAL A 8 9.51 13.46 -25.52
C VAL A 8 8.68 13.63 -26.80
N PRO A 9 9.16 13.25 -28.02
CA PRO A 9 8.34 13.30 -29.23
C PRO A 9 7.05 12.50 -29.14
N LEU A 10 7.08 11.28 -28.60
CA LEU A 10 5.91 10.42 -28.43
C LEU A 10 4.90 11.07 -27.46
N TRP A 11 5.35 11.59 -26.35
CA TRP A 11 4.48 12.22 -25.35
C TRP A 11 3.79 13.48 -25.92
N ARG A 12 4.51 14.28 -26.67
CA ARG A 12 3.94 15.46 -27.35
C ARG A 12 2.96 15.12 -28.46
N ALA A 13 3.15 13.96 -29.11
CA ALA A 13 2.23 13.49 -30.13
C ALA A 13 0.91 12.97 -29.56
N HIS A 14 0.93 12.43 -28.33
CA HIS A 14 -0.23 11.78 -27.69
C HIS A 14 -0.45 12.23 -26.23
N PRO A 15 -0.55 13.53 -25.92
CA PRO A 15 -0.59 14.03 -24.54
C PRO A 15 -1.79 13.52 -23.75
N ASP A 16 -2.90 13.24 -24.39
CA ASP A 16 -4.14 12.70 -23.81
C ASP A 16 -4.05 11.21 -23.41
N ARG A 17 -3.00 10.51 -23.86
CA ARG A 17 -2.76 9.09 -23.55
C ARG A 17 -1.83 8.90 -22.35
N PHE A 18 -1.18 9.93 -21.89
CA PHE A 18 -0.24 9.89 -20.76
C PHE A 18 -0.83 10.56 -19.53
N ALA A 19 -0.79 9.86 -18.39
CA ALA A 19 -1.17 10.38 -17.10
C ALA A 19 0.01 11.05 -16.37
N GLY A 20 1.23 10.78 -16.80
CA GLY A 20 2.45 11.35 -16.24
C GLY A 20 3.70 10.66 -16.73
N ALA A 21 4.84 11.21 -16.37
CA ALA A 21 6.17 10.66 -16.62
C ALA A 21 6.89 10.37 -15.31
N ILE A 22 7.71 9.32 -15.28
CA ILE A 22 8.48 8.89 -14.11
C ILE A 22 9.95 9.14 -14.40
N ALA A 23 10.50 10.21 -13.85
CA ALA A 23 11.91 10.55 -13.97
C ALA A 23 12.78 9.65 -13.07
N PRO A 24 14.01 9.31 -13.48
CA PRO A 24 14.91 8.51 -12.66
C PRO A 24 15.45 9.27 -11.44
N ASP A 25 15.56 10.59 -11.53
CA ASP A 25 16.09 11.47 -10.48
C ASP A 25 15.57 12.91 -10.62
N GLY A 26 15.99 13.79 -9.68
CA GLY A 26 15.58 15.19 -9.66
C GLY A 26 16.08 16.00 -10.88
N ALA A 27 17.28 15.74 -11.38
CA ALA A 27 17.81 16.47 -12.54
C ALA A 27 17.00 16.16 -13.82
N ALA A 28 16.63 14.88 -14.00
CA ALA A 28 15.74 14.49 -15.09
C ALA A 28 14.32 15.03 -14.87
N CYS A 29 13.86 15.16 -13.61
CA CYS A 29 12.57 15.74 -13.29
C CYS A 29 12.47 17.18 -13.80
N ASP A 30 13.45 18.03 -13.50
CA ASP A 30 13.51 19.41 -13.96
C ASP A 30 13.48 19.52 -15.49
N GLU A 31 14.34 18.74 -16.15
CA GLU A 31 14.42 18.74 -17.61
C GLU A 31 13.10 18.32 -18.25
N TRP A 32 12.47 17.29 -17.72
CA TRP A 32 11.23 16.75 -18.28
C TRP A 32 10.02 17.63 -17.96
N GLU A 33 9.97 18.28 -16.80
CA GLU A 33 8.91 19.24 -16.48
C GLU A 33 8.86 20.37 -17.49
N GLU A 34 10.01 21.00 -17.80
CA GLU A 34 10.08 22.05 -18.83
C GLU A 34 9.65 21.56 -20.22
N GLN A 35 9.95 20.30 -20.56
CA GLN A 35 9.68 19.74 -21.88
C GLN A 35 8.25 19.22 -22.05
N LEU A 36 7.61 18.78 -20.95
CA LEU A 36 6.35 18.03 -20.97
C LEU A 36 5.15 18.81 -20.44
N ASP A 37 5.33 20.06 -19.97
CA ASP A 37 4.20 20.85 -19.48
C ASP A 37 2.99 20.79 -20.46
N PRO A 38 1.78 20.44 -20.00
CA PRO A 38 1.31 20.33 -18.61
C PRO A 38 1.31 18.87 -18.02
N LEU A 39 2.06 17.94 -18.58
CA LEU A 39 2.09 16.55 -18.09
C LEU A 39 2.83 16.48 -16.74
N PRO A 40 2.23 15.89 -15.67
CA PRO A 40 2.91 15.76 -14.39
C PRO A 40 4.13 14.84 -14.48
N VAL A 41 5.24 15.28 -13.92
CA VAL A 41 6.47 14.48 -13.79
C VAL A 41 6.68 14.08 -12.35
N GLY A 42 6.91 12.80 -12.10
CA GLY A 42 7.23 12.27 -10.80
C GLY A 42 8.57 11.56 -10.77
N ILE A 43 8.98 11.10 -9.58
CA ILE A 43 10.28 10.43 -9.39
C ILE A 43 10.04 9.02 -8.85
N ALA A 44 10.75 8.02 -9.42
CA ALA A 44 10.77 6.67 -8.90
C ALA A 44 11.64 6.58 -7.63
N LEU A 45 11.10 5.97 -6.58
CA LEU A 45 11.79 5.67 -5.35
C LEU A 45 11.76 4.16 -5.11
N ASP A 46 12.93 3.55 -5.04
CA ASP A 46 13.05 2.15 -4.63
C ASP A 46 12.99 2.05 -3.11
N CYS A 47 12.15 1.16 -2.60
CA CYS A 47 12.12 0.86 -1.16
C CYS A 47 13.49 0.31 -0.74
N PRO A 48 14.07 0.77 0.37
CA PRO A 48 15.29 0.17 0.91
C PRO A 48 15.08 -1.31 1.25
N PRO A 49 16.14 -2.13 1.28
CA PRO A 49 16.04 -3.50 1.77
C PRO A 49 15.56 -3.52 3.23
N VAL A 50 14.77 -4.54 3.55
CA VAL A 50 14.31 -4.75 4.94
C VAL A 50 15.52 -5.12 5.80
N PRO A 51 15.70 -4.50 6.99
CA PRO A 51 16.80 -4.83 7.89
C PRO A 51 16.73 -6.29 8.33
N ASP A 52 17.90 -6.91 8.50
CA ASP A 52 17.97 -8.23 9.10
C ASP A 52 17.60 -8.13 10.59
N GLU A 53 16.59 -8.87 10.99
CA GLU A 53 16.10 -8.90 12.37
C GLU A 53 17.14 -9.46 13.37
N GLU A 54 18.13 -10.21 12.90
CA GLU A 54 19.22 -10.75 13.71
C GLU A 54 20.39 -9.76 13.87
N ASP A 55 20.40 -8.63 13.17
CA ASP A 55 21.45 -7.61 13.31
C ASP A 55 21.28 -6.84 14.62
N GLU A 56 22.29 -6.90 15.49
CA GLU A 56 22.33 -6.23 16.80
C GLU A 56 22.20 -4.69 16.71
N ASN A 57 22.42 -4.10 15.54
CA ASN A 57 22.26 -2.67 15.31
C ASN A 57 20.84 -2.25 14.94
N VAL A 58 19.95 -3.20 14.70
CA VAL A 58 18.54 -2.93 14.38
C VAL A 58 17.75 -2.78 15.67
N GLU A 59 17.20 -1.59 15.88
CA GLU A 59 16.34 -1.31 17.03
C GLU A 59 14.95 -1.95 16.83
N ARG A 60 14.38 -2.43 17.92
CA ARG A 60 13.04 -3.00 17.96
C ARG A 60 11.99 -1.95 18.39
N PRO A 61 10.77 -1.94 17.85
CA PRO A 61 10.30 -2.79 16.73
C PRO A 61 10.98 -2.43 15.39
N VAL A 62 11.23 -3.44 14.57
CA VAL A 62 11.92 -3.31 13.28
C VAL A 62 11.18 -2.36 12.33
N THR A 63 9.86 -2.37 12.35
CA THR A 63 9.01 -1.47 11.53
C THR A 63 9.32 0.00 11.80
N LEU A 64 9.47 0.42 13.06
CA LEU A 64 9.81 1.82 13.39
C LEU A 64 11.23 2.18 12.95
N PHE A 65 12.18 1.26 13.12
CA PHE A 65 13.53 1.42 12.59
C PHE A 65 13.51 1.58 11.06
N TYR A 66 12.79 0.71 10.36
CA TYR A 66 12.68 0.74 8.91
C TYR A 66 12.02 2.02 8.38
N ILE A 67 10.99 2.55 9.05
CA ILE A 67 10.40 3.85 8.72
C ILE A 67 11.46 4.97 8.78
N ARG A 68 12.36 4.95 9.78
CA ARG A 68 13.46 5.93 9.86
C ARG A 68 14.46 5.75 8.72
N GLN A 69 14.85 4.52 8.42
CA GLN A 69 15.72 4.19 7.30
C GLN A 69 15.14 4.65 5.96
N CYS A 70 13.85 4.44 5.72
CA CYS A 70 13.17 4.94 4.53
C CYS A 70 13.20 6.47 4.44
N LYS A 71 12.96 7.19 5.55
CA LYS A 71 13.05 8.66 5.58
C LYS A 71 14.44 9.16 5.22
N GLU A 72 15.48 8.51 5.69
CA GLU A 72 16.85 8.86 5.36
C GLU A 72 17.16 8.59 3.90
N ALA A 73 16.80 7.41 3.38
CA ALA A 73 17.01 7.03 1.99
C ALA A 73 16.26 7.92 0.99
N PHE A 74 15.05 8.36 1.34
CA PHE A 74 14.24 9.19 0.45
C PHE A 74 14.60 10.67 0.50
N ARG A 75 15.09 11.18 1.63
CA ARG A 75 15.33 12.62 1.84
C ARG A 75 16.18 13.25 0.74
N ASP A 76 17.24 12.56 0.32
CA ASP A 76 18.14 13.04 -0.72
C ASP A 76 17.58 12.87 -2.15
N ARG A 77 16.46 12.16 -2.28
CA ARG A 77 15.74 11.91 -3.53
C ARG A 77 14.49 12.77 -3.69
N LEU A 78 14.09 13.50 -2.63
CA LEU A 78 12.95 14.40 -2.73
C LEU A 78 13.30 15.60 -3.61
N HIS A 79 12.33 16.02 -4.42
CA HIS A 79 12.45 17.16 -5.31
C HIS A 79 11.22 18.06 -5.19
N GLU A 80 11.43 19.39 -5.18
CA GLU A 80 10.34 20.35 -4.98
C GLU A 80 9.35 20.40 -6.15
N ASP A 81 9.80 20.10 -7.37
CA ASP A 81 8.99 20.14 -8.58
C ASP A 81 8.35 18.78 -8.92
N ALA A 82 8.73 17.69 -8.20
CA ALA A 82 8.09 16.40 -8.40
C ALA A 82 6.58 16.45 -8.11
N ALA A 83 5.75 16.11 -9.09
CA ALA A 83 4.31 16.06 -8.96
C ALA A 83 3.86 14.86 -8.11
N PHE A 84 4.58 13.75 -8.18
CA PHE A 84 4.31 12.53 -7.43
C PHE A 84 5.58 11.71 -7.20
N TYR A 85 5.51 10.75 -6.28
CA TYR A 85 6.54 9.71 -6.09
C TYR A 85 5.97 8.34 -6.42
N TYR A 86 6.75 7.55 -7.15
CA TYR A 86 6.42 6.18 -7.53
C TYR A 86 7.26 5.20 -6.70
N LEU A 87 6.64 4.61 -5.66
CA LEU A 87 7.29 3.61 -4.80
C LEU A 87 7.24 2.23 -5.43
N ARG A 88 8.39 1.56 -5.49
CA ARG A 88 8.53 0.23 -6.09
C ARG A 88 9.57 -0.62 -5.37
N ASN A 89 9.69 -1.89 -5.79
CA ASN A 89 10.70 -2.83 -5.28
C ASN A 89 10.64 -3.05 -3.76
N ALA A 90 9.45 -3.00 -3.17
CA ALA A 90 9.27 -3.42 -1.78
C ALA A 90 9.35 -4.95 -1.67
N GLU A 91 10.07 -5.45 -0.67
CA GLU A 91 10.25 -6.89 -0.45
C GLU A 91 8.97 -7.53 0.11
N THR A 92 8.24 -6.81 0.96
CA THR A 92 7.02 -7.25 1.62
C THR A 92 5.97 -6.14 1.60
N PHE A 93 4.71 -6.49 1.84
CA PHE A 93 3.68 -5.47 2.00
C PHE A 93 3.94 -4.56 3.22
N ALA A 94 4.38 -5.14 4.33
CA ALA A 94 4.72 -4.37 5.53
C ALA A 94 5.82 -3.33 5.24
N SER A 95 6.84 -3.68 4.44
CA SER A 95 7.90 -2.74 4.04
C SER A 95 7.37 -1.65 3.11
N LEU A 96 6.49 -1.96 2.16
CA LEU A 96 5.85 -0.94 1.32
C LEU A 96 5.02 0.04 2.14
N ARG A 97 4.20 -0.48 3.06
CA ARG A 97 3.39 0.34 3.96
C ARG A 97 4.26 1.28 4.80
N ALA A 98 5.34 0.76 5.38
CA ALA A 98 6.29 1.56 6.16
C ALA A 98 6.96 2.65 5.30
N ALA A 99 7.32 2.35 4.05
CA ALA A 99 7.86 3.32 3.10
C ALA A 99 6.84 4.41 2.73
N VAL A 100 5.56 4.06 2.55
CA VAL A 100 4.48 5.04 2.33
C VAL A 100 4.33 5.97 3.53
N LEU A 101 4.32 5.44 4.76
CA LEU A 101 4.24 6.24 5.99
C LEU A 101 5.47 7.15 6.14
N ALA A 102 6.66 6.63 5.85
CA ALA A 102 7.90 7.40 5.89
C ALA A 102 7.87 8.57 4.91
N LEU A 103 7.42 8.33 3.67
CA LEU A 103 7.30 9.36 2.65
C LEU A 103 6.24 10.39 3.02
N GLY A 104 5.10 9.96 3.57
CA GLY A 104 4.04 10.85 4.07
C GLY A 104 4.49 11.75 5.24
N ASP A 105 5.51 11.35 6.01
CA ASP A 105 6.09 12.17 7.08
C ASP A 105 7.04 13.28 6.56
N ILE A 106 7.63 13.11 5.38
CA ILE A 106 8.66 14.02 4.83
C ILE A 106 8.26 14.71 3.53
N SER A 107 7.15 14.28 2.91
CA SER A 107 6.62 14.87 1.68
C SER A 107 5.10 14.91 1.72
N GLY A 108 4.52 16.01 1.21
CA GLY A 108 3.07 16.15 1.00
C GLY A 108 2.62 15.81 -0.42
N ARG A 109 3.48 15.16 -1.21
CA ARG A 109 3.20 14.85 -2.62
C ARG A 109 2.39 13.56 -2.78
N THR A 110 1.75 13.44 -3.91
CA THR A 110 1.03 12.24 -4.34
C THR A 110 1.94 11.01 -4.34
N VAL A 111 1.44 9.87 -3.86
CA VAL A 111 2.16 8.60 -3.84
C VAL A 111 1.46 7.59 -4.74
N ILE A 112 2.20 7.01 -5.66
CA ILE A 112 1.82 5.85 -6.46
C ILE A 112 2.62 4.66 -5.93
N ALA A 113 1.97 3.53 -5.63
CA ALA A 113 2.62 2.35 -5.09
C ALA A 113 2.54 1.17 -6.06
N GLU A 114 3.63 0.43 -6.23
CA GLU A 114 3.67 -0.81 -7.00
C GLU A 114 3.57 -2.00 -6.06
N LEU A 115 2.70 -2.95 -6.39
CA LEU A 115 2.56 -4.25 -5.74
C LEU A 115 2.94 -5.35 -6.73
N THR A 116 3.84 -6.25 -6.32
CA THR A 116 4.26 -7.40 -7.14
C THR A 116 3.56 -8.67 -6.64
N LEU A 117 2.73 -9.27 -7.49
CA LEU A 117 2.04 -10.53 -7.20
C LEU A 117 3.04 -11.70 -7.27
N ALA A 118 2.88 -12.67 -6.38
CA ALA A 118 3.71 -13.87 -6.29
C ALA A 118 3.03 -15.14 -6.83
N ASP A 119 1.70 -15.14 -6.88
CA ASP A 119 0.92 -16.28 -7.35
C ASP A 119 -0.35 -15.86 -8.12
N ASP A 120 -1.09 -16.82 -8.63
CA ASP A 120 -2.36 -16.68 -9.33
C ASP A 120 -3.56 -16.49 -8.39
N GLU A 121 -3.38 -16.73 -7.09
CA GLU A 121 -4.42 -16.46 -6.08
C GLU A 121 -4.47 -14.98 -5.67
N GLY A 122 -3.51 -14.18 -6.09
CA GLY A 122 -3.43 -12.74 -5.81
C GLY A 122 -2.73 -12.43 -4.50
N HIS A 123 -1.76 -13.26 -4.08
CA HIS A 123 -0.90 -12.98 -2.94
C HIS A 123 0.38 -12.28 -3.37
N LEU A 124 0.92 -11.48 -2.46
CA LEU A 124 2.26 -10.91 -2.54
C LEU A 124 3.30 -11.92 -2.04
N SER A 125 4.59 -11.60 -2.17
CA SER A 125 5.69 -12.51 -1.80
C SER A 125 5.71 -12.95 -0.33
N ASP A 126 5.13 -12.14 0.55
CA ASP A 126 5.00 -12.40 1.99
C ASP A 126 3.67 -13.08 2.37
N GLY A 127 2.86 -13.47 1.38
CA GLY A 127 1.56 -14.11 1.58
C GLY A 127 0.40 -13.13 1.80
N THR A 128 0.63 -11.82 1.73
CA THR A 128 -0.43 -10.81 1.88
C THR A 128 -1.40 -10.86 0.71
N ASP A 129 -2.71 -10.94 0.99
CA ASP A 129 -3.78 -10.84 -0.01
C ASP A 129 -3.79 -9.42 -0.64
N VAL A 130 -3.84 -9.35 -1.95
CA VAL A 130 -3.83 -8.09 -2.71
C VAL A 130 -5.01 -7.17 -2.32
N ARG A 131 -6.16 -7.73 -1.91
CA ARG A 131 -7.31 -6.93 -1.42
C ARG A 131 -6.98 -6.28 -0.08
N ALA A 132 -6.28 -6.99 0.81
CA ALA A 132 -5.78 -6.45 2.07
C ALA A 132 -4.79 -5.31 1.82
N ALA A 133 -3.81 -5.52 0.94
CA ALA A 133 -2.82 -4.52 0.58
C ALA A 133 -3.46 -3.25 0.01
N ILE A 134 -4.37 -3.37 -0.97
CA ILE A 134 -5.08 -2.23 -1.57
C ILE A 134 -5.98 -1.54 -0.52
N GLY A 135 -6.67 -2.33 0.32
CA GLY A 135 -7.49 -1.82 1.40
C GLY A 135 -6.73 -0.89 2.34
N VAL A 136 -5.51 -1.27 2.73
CA VAL A 136 -4.62 -0.44 3.55
C VAL A 136 -4.11 0.78 2.77
N LEU A 137 -3.51 0.57 1.59
CA LEU A 137 -2.86 1.63 0.82
C LEU A 137 -3.80 2.80 0.50
N GLN A 138 -5.05 2.50 0.13
CA GLN A 138 -6.05 3.55 -0.18
C GLN A 138 -6.44 4.40 1.04
N ARG A 139 -6.22 3.89 2.25
CA ARG A 139 -6.52 4.59 3.51
C ARG A 139 -5.35 5.40 4.04
N ILE A 140 -4.11 5.07 3.67
CA ILE A 140 -2.90 5.76 4.15
C ILE A 140 -2.33 6.79 3.17
N GLY A 141 -3.14 7.21 2.17
CA GLY A 141 -2.80 8.32 1.28
C GLY A 141 -2.14 7.94 -0.04
N VAL A 142 -2.08 6.65 -0.39
CA VAL A 142 -1.73 6.23 -1.75
C VAL A 142 -2.87 6.61 -2.69
N THR A 143 -2.53 7.19 -3.83
CA THR A 143 -3.52 7.69 -4.80
C THR A 143 -3.71 6.77 -6.00
N THR A 144 -2.78 5.86 -6.24
CA THR A 144 -2.84 4.89 -7.34
C THR A 144 -2.04 3.66 -6.94
N VAL A 145 -2.55 2.48 -7.24
CA VAL A 145 -1.82 1.23 -7.09
C VAL A 145 -1.57 0.61 -8.46
N ILE A 146 -0.32 0.26 -8.73
CA ILE A 146 0.11 -0.45 -9.94
C ILE A 146 0.35 -1.92 -9.56
N LEU A 147 -0.31 -2.83 -10.25
CA LEU A 147 -0.08 -4.27 -10.08
C LEU A 147 0.93 -4.76 -11.12
N ARG A 148 1.92 -5.51 -10.64
CA ARG A 148 2.88 -6.26 -11.45
C ARG A 148 2.70 -7.74 -11.18
N ALA A 149 2.74 -8.58 -12.22
CA ALA A 149 2.62 -10.03 -12.10
C ALA A 149 3.61 -10.71 -13.06
N ARG A 150 3.53 -12.06 -13.14
CA ARG A 150 4.34 -12.87 -14.04
C ARG A 150 3.62 -13.16 -15.36
N SER A 151 2.28 -12.95 -15.40
CA SER A 151 1.46 -13.18 -16.59
C SER A 151 0.26 -12.21 -16.64
N MET A 152 -0.37 -12.08 -17.81
CA MET A 152 -1.60 -11.33 -17.98
C MET A 152 -2.78 -11.99 -17.25
N GLU A 153 -2.79 -13.31 -17.12
CA GLU A 153 -3.83 -14.05 -16.39
C GLU A 153 -3.81 -13.70 -14.90
N GLU A 154 -2.64 -13.74 -14.25
CA GLU A 154 -2.49 -13.31 -12.85
C GLU A 154 -2.93 -11.85 -12.64
N LEU A 155 -2.57 -10.94 -13.56
CA LEU A 155 -3.03 -9.54 -13.49
C LEU A 155 -4.55 -9.42 -13.61
N SER A 156 -5.14 -10.15 -14.56
CA SER A 156 -6.58 -10.15 -14.80
C SER A 156 -7.34 -10.62 -13.56
N GLU A 157 -6.93 -11.74 -12.96
CA GLU A 157 -7.56 -12.31 -11.78
C GLU A 157 -7.42 -11.40 -10.55
N ALA A 158 -6.23 -10.83 -10.32
CA ALA A 158 -6.01 -9.89 -9.23
C ALA A 158 -6.87 -8.62 -9.38
N LEU A 159 -6.99 -8.09 -10.61
CA LEU A 159 -7.86 -6.95 -10.89
C LEU A 159 -9.33 -7.31 -10.67
N GLU A 160 -9.78 -8.49 -11.12
CA GLU A 160 -11.18 -8.93 -10.90
C GLU A 160 -11.51 -9.02 -9.41
N LYS A 161 -10.59 -9.58 -8.60
CA LYS A 161 -10.75 -9.71 -7.14
C LYS A 161 -10.76 -8.35 -6.42
N THR A 162 -10.01 -7.37 -6.91
CA THR A 162 -9.81 -6.09 -6.22
C THR A 162 -10.70 -4.96 -6.72
N ALA A 163 -11.09 -4.98 -7.99
CA ALA A 163 -11.87 -3.92 -8.61
C ALA A 163 -13.17 -3.54 -7.86
N PRO A 164 -13.93 -4.48 -7.24
CA PRO A 164 -15.11 -4.12 -6.45
C PRO A 164 -14.79 -3.27 -5.22
N TYR A 165 -13.60 -3.39 -4.66
CA TYR A 165 -13.20 -2.81 -3.35
C TYR A 165 -12.26 -1.63 -3.48
N ALA A 166 -11.57 -1.47 -4.61
CA ALA A 166 -10.64 -0.38 -4.83
C ALA A 166 -11.39 0.96 -4.99
N ARG A 167 -11.03 1.95 -4.16
CA ARG A 167 -11.53 3.33 -4.25
C ARG A 167 -10.59 4.26 -5.00
N LEU A 168 -9.35 3.80 -5.21
CA LEU A 168 -8.33 4.48 -5.99
C LEU A 168 -8.21 3.87 -7.40
N PRO A 169 -7.65 4.58 -8.37
CA PRO A 169 -7.27 4.04 -9.67
C PRO A 169 -6.34 2.84 -9.54
N LEU A 170 -6.63 1.78 -10.28
CA LEU A 170 -5.76 0.62 -10.44
C LEU A 170 -5.01 0.73 -11.76
N GLY A 171 -3.77 0.27 -11.76
CA GLY A 171 -2.97 0.19 -12.97
C GLY A 171 -2.23 -1.14 -13.06
N VAL A 172 -1.61 -1.37 -14.21
CA VAL A 172 -0.85 -2.58 -14.50
C VAL A 172 0.55 -2.24 -15.00
N CYS A 173 1.54 -3.00 -14.55
CA CYS A 173 2.87 -3.01 -15.14
C CYS A 173 3.03 -4.29 -15.94
N ALA A 174 3.01 -4.17 -17.29
CA ALA A 174 2.96 -5.32 -18.17
C ALA A 174 3.74 -5.06 -19.47
N PRO A 175 4.41 -6.09 -20.04
CA PRO A 175 4.98 -6.01 -21.38
C PRO A 175 3.89 -6.00 -22.45
N ALA A 176 4.11 -5.31 -23.56
CA ALA A 176 3.16 -5.19 -24.67
C ALA A 176 2.71 -6.56 -25.23
N ALA A 177 3.61 -7.55 -25.20
CA ALA A 177 3.34 -8.89 -25.70
C ALA A 177 2.18 -9.61 -24.98
N TRP A 178 1.90 -9.26 -23.72
CA TRP A 178 0.82 -9.90 -22.95
C TRP A 178 -0.57 -9.53 -23.42
N PHE A 179 -0.74 -8.37 -24.06
CA PHE A 179 -2.04 -7.95 -24.59
C PHE A 179 -2.58 -8.82 -25.74
N ASP A 180 -1.74 -9.71 -26.30
CA ASP A 180 -2.18 -10.71 -27.29
C ASP A 180 -3.03 -11.84 -26.67
N GLU A 181 -2.95 -12.08 -25.36
CA GLU A 181 -3.63 -13.14 -24.65
C GLU A 181 -5.15 -12.90 -24.47
N ARG A 182 -5.63 -11.70 -24.77
CA ARG A 182 -7.04 -11.28 -24.68
C ARG A 182 -7.69 -11.47 -23.31
N GLN A 183 -6.88 -11.47 -22.24
CA GLN A 183 -7.41 -11.44 -20.88
C GLN A 183 -7.97 -10.06 -20.57
N PRO A 184 -9.13 -9.97 -19.91
CA PRO A 184 -9.70 -8.68 -19.55
C PRO A 184 -8.94 -8.01 -18.41
N LEU A 185 -8.84 -6.68 -18.48
CA LEU A 185 -8.34 -5.85 -17.39
C LEU A 185 -9.54 -5.16 -16.71
N TYR A 186 -9.81 -5.54 -15.48
CA TYR A 186 -10.97 -5.02 -14.74
C TYR A 186 -10.62 -3.72 -14.02
N ASN A 187 -11.33 -2.65 -14.34
CA ASN A 187 -11.15 -1.30 -13.79
C ASN A 187 -9.70 -0.78 -13.85
N ALA A 188 -8.87 -1.31 -14.76
CA ALA A 188 -7.52 -0.78 -14.96
C ALA A 188 -7.59 0.55 -15.73
N GLU A 189 -7.06 1.59 -15.11
CA GLU A 189 -7.08 2.96 -15.65
C GLU A 189 -5.70 3.39 -16.15
N ILE A 190 -4.63 2.76 -15.67
CA ILE A 190 -3.24 3.15 -15.92
C ILE A 190 -2.43 1.93 -16.36
N ALA A 191 -1.52 2.13 -17.30
CA ALA A 191 -0.51 1.14 -17.66
C ALA A 191 0.89 1.74 -17.54
N VAL A 192 1.83 0.93 -17.07
CA VAL A 192 3.25 1.24 -16.94
C VAL A 192 4.02 0.24 -17.80
N PRO A 193 4.97 0.67 -18.64
CA PRO A 193 5.82 -0.26 -19.37
C PRO A 193 6.63 -1.14 -18.42
N ALA A 194 6.77 -2.41 -18.75
CA ALA A 194 7.72 -3.28 -18.09
C ALA A 194 9.17 -2.79 -18.33
N GLU A 195 10.12 -3.30 -17.56
CA GLU A 195 11.53 -2.95 -17.72
C GLU A 195 12.00 -3.20 -19.17
N ASN A 196 12.71 -2.22 -19.73
CA ASN A 196 13.21 -2.24 -21.11
C ASN A 196 12.12 -2.26 -22.20
N GLU A 197 10.86 -2.03 -21.88
CA GLU A 197 9.78 -1.91 -22.85
C GLU A 197 9.69 -0.45 -23.36
N HIS A 198 9.52 -0.29 -24.68
CA HIS A 198 9.28 1.03 -25.26
C HIS A 198 7.83 1.46 -25.05
N ALA A 199 7.63 2.69 -24.59
CA ALA A 199 6.32 3.26 -24.34
C ALA A 199 5.40 3.21 -25.58
N GLU A 200 5.96 3.44 -26.78
CA GLU A 200 5.24 3.37 -28.06
C GLU A 200 4.68 1.95 -28.33
N THR A 201 5.48 0.91 -28.06
CA THR A 201 5.07 -0.48 -28.26
C THR A 201 3.92 -0.85 -27.33
N LEU A 202 4.01 -0.45 -26.06
CA LEU A 202 2.94 -0.67 -25.11
C LEU A 202 1.68 0.11 -25.47
N LEU A 203 1.80 1.38 -25.85
CA LEU A 203 0.68 2.22 -26.27
C LEU A 203 -0.08 1.58 -27.44
N HIS A 204 0.64 1.12 -28.46
CA HIS A 204 0.07 0.44 -29.61
C HIS A 204 -0.64 -0.86 -29.25
N ALA A 205 -0.04 -1.67 -28.37
CA ALA A 205 -0.65 -2.90 -27.87
C ALA A 205 -1.94 -2.64 -27.09
N ILE A 206 -1.96 -1.61 -26.23
CA ILE A 206 -3.16 -1.20 -25.50
C ILE A 206 -4.27 -0.78 -26.46
N ASP A 207 -3.96 0.06 -27.44
CA ASP A 207 -4.95 0.59 -28.38
C ASP A 207 -5.59 -0.47 -29.27
N GLU A 208 -4.81 -1.46 -29.70
CA GLU A 208 -5.27 -2.48 -30.62
C GLU A 208 -5.87 -3.72 -29.93
N LYS A 209 -5.38 -4.07 -28.74
CA LYS A 209 -5.56 -5.42 -28.18
C LYS A 209 -6.11 -5.46 -26.76
N ALA A 210 -5.97 -4.38 -25.97
CA ALA A 210 -6.43 -4.38 -24.59
C ALA A 210 -7.97 -4.54 -24.51
N VAL A 211 -8.40 -5.46 -23.65
CA VAL A 211 -9.80 -5.67 -23.31
C VAL A 211 -10.03 -5.11 -21.91
N CYS A 212 -10.60 -3.90 -21.80
CA CYS A 212 -10.91 -3.30 -20.51
C CYS A 212 -12.39 -3.50 -20.18
N LEU A 213 -12.68 -4.07 -19.02
CA LEU A 213 -14.03 -4.27 -18.49
C LEU A 213 -14.20 -3.47 -17.20
N SER A 214 -15.43 -2.97 -16.99
CA SER A 214 -15.77 -2.27 -15.77
C SER A 214 -16.61 -3.17 -14.86
N ILE A 215 -16.16 -3.32 -13.61
CA ILE A 215 -16.90 -3.95 -12.53
C ILE A 215 -17.45 -2.84 -11.63
N PRO A 216 -18.74 -2.87 -11.25
CA PRO A 216 -19.27 -1.93 -10.26
C PRO A 216 -18.50 -2.05 -8.94
N ARG A 217 -18.20 -0.91 -8.34
CA ARG A 217 -17.63 -0.88 -6.98
C ARG A 217 -18.74 -1.17 -5.98
N ASP A 218 -18.48 -2.10 -5.09
CA ASP A 218 -19.39 -2.53 -4.03
C ASP A 218 -18.73 -2.25 -2.67
N HIS A 219 -19.18 -1.18 -2.01
CA HIS A 219 -18.52 -0.67 -0.82
C HIS A 219 -19.44 -0.26 0.32
N ASP A 220 -20.74 -0.30 0.10
CA ASP A 220 -21.66 0.45 0.95
C ASP A 220 -22.13 -0.34 2.17
N ASP A 221 -22.06 -1.67 2.13
CA ASP A 221 -22.65 -2.54 3.16
C ASP A 221 -21.66 -3.10 4.18
N PHE A 222 -20.34 -2.87 4.03
CA PHE A 222 -19.33 -3.39 4.93
C PHE A 222 -18.07 -2.53 5.01
N ILE A 223 -17.29 -2.75 6.08
CA ILE A 223 -15.98 -2.15 6.28
C ILE A 223 -14.91 -3.17 5.89
N LEU A 224 -13.96 -2.78 5.05
CA LEU A 224 -12.76 -3.56 4.79
C LEU A 224 -11.73 -3.26 5.89
N ALA A 225 -11.44 -4.26 6.73
CA ALA A 225 -10.55 -4.18 7.88
C ALA A 225 -9.44 -5.25 7.81
N PRO A 226 -8.39 -5.03 6.98
CA PRO A 226 -7.28 -5.96 6.86
C PRO A 226 -6.51 -6.13 8.18
N ASP A 227 -6.11 -7.37 8.48
CA ASP A 227 -5.25 -7.69 9.62
C ASP A 227 -3.75 -7.50 9.36
N GLY A 228 -3.41 -7.17 8.11
CA GLY A 228 -2.03 -7.03 7.63
C GLY A 228 -1.67 -8.08 6.58
N ASN A 229 -2.32 -9.23 6.59
CA ASN A 229 -2.15 -10.30 5.60
C ASN A 229 -3.46 -10.60 4.85
N ASN A 230 -4.59 -10.64 5.56
CA ASN A 230 -5.89 -11.03 5.03
C ASN A 230 -6.85 -9.85 4.96
N ALA A 231 -7.76 -9.91 3.99
CA ALA A 231 -8.85 -8.96 3.87
C ALA A 231 -10.07 -9.46 4.66
N HIS A 232 -10.51 -8.69 5.64
CA HIS A 232 -11.75 -8.96 6.39
C HIS A 232 -12.82 -7.94 6.02
N PHE A 233 -14.01 -8.45 5.75
CA PHE A 233 -15.20 -7.64 5.45
C PHE A 233 -16.13 -7.71 6.66
N ILE A 234 -16.22 -6.61 7.40
CA ILE A 234 -16.90 -6.57 8.70
C ILE A 234 -18.12 -5.65 8.68
N ASP A 235 -19.09 -5.97 9.52
CA ASP A 235 -20.17 -5.06 9.88
C ASP A 235 -19.70 -4.10 11.00
N PRO A 236 -20.17 -2.84 11.04
CA PRO A 236 -19.86 -1.91 12.13
C PRO A 236 -20.23 -2.40 13.53
N THR A 237 -21.10 -3.42 13.63
CA THR A 237 -21.52 -4.04 14.88
C THR A 237 -20.75 -5.30 15.25
N ILE A 238 -19.56 -5.47 14.66
CA ILE A 238 -18.68 -6.63 14.92
C ILE A 238 -18.46 -6.85 16.42
N ASP A 239 -18.50 -8.11 16.85
CA ASP A 239 -18.18 -8.48 18.22
C ASP A 239 -16.66 -8.40 18.45
N ILE A 240 -16.26 -7.62 19.45
CA ILE A 240 -14.85 -7.38 19.80
C ILE A 240 -14.57 -8.16 21.08
N SER A 241 -13.41 -8.81 21.16
CA SER A 241 -12.97 -9.54 22.35
C SER A 241 -12.86 -8.64 23.60
N ASP A 242 -12.74 -9.27 24.78
CA ASP A 242 -12.15 -8.60 25.93
C ASP A 242 -10.72 -8.11 25.59
N GLU A 243 -10.19 -7.22 26.40
CA GLU A 243 -8.83 -6.67 26.22
C GLU A 243 -7.79 -7.78 26.39
N ILE A 244 -6.91 -7.89 25.38
CA ILE A 244 -5.76 -8.79 25.34
C ILE A 244 -4.51 -7.93 25.49
N GLU A 245 -3.71 -8.15 26.54
CA GLU A 245 -2.48 -7.43 26.78
C GLU A 245 -1.40 -7.81 25.75
N CYS A 246 -0.78 -6.82 25.10
CA CYS A 246 0.34 -7.05 24.21
C CYS A 246 1.62 -7.32 25.01
N GLY A 247 1.79 -8.55 25.47
CA GLY A 247 2.92 -8.94 26.29
C GLY A 247 3.55 -10.27 25.84
N PRO A 248 4.45 -10.86 26.64
CA PRO A 248 5.14 -12.11 26.30
C PRO A 248 4.23 -13.30 26.01
N ARG A 249 2.96 -13.22 26.41
CA ARG A 249 1.96 -14.28 26.20
C ARG A 249 0.97 -13.98 25.08
N LEU A 250 1.15 -12.87 24.36
CA LEU A 250 0.22 -12.43 23.33
C LEU A 250 -0.14 -13.56 22.35
N GLY A 251 0.85 -14.32 21.87
CA GLY A 251 0.59 -15.42 20.94
C GLY A 251 -0.32 -16.53 21.51
N GLU A 252 -0.19 -16.86 22.78
CA GLU A 252 -1.06 -17.84 23.45
C GLU A 252 -2.48 -17.29 23.58
N GLU A 253 -2.64 -16.04 23.96
CA GLU A 253 -3.93 -15.37 24.17
C GLU A 253 -4.68 -15.15 22.86
N LEU A 254 -3.97 -14.85 21.75
CA LEU A 254 -4.57 -14.78 20.42
C LEU A 254 -5.18 -16.11 19.98
N ILE A 255 -4.49 -17.23 20.22
CA ILE A 255 -5.00 -18.57 19.90
C ILE A 255 -6.25 -18.89 20.76
N GLU A 256 -6.22 -18.54 22.05
CA GLU A 256 -7.36 -18.79 22.94
C GLU A 256 -8.60 -17.94 22.56
N ALA A 257 -8.38 -16.73 22.04
CA ALA A 257 -9.44 -15.80 21.65
C ALA A 257 -9.97 -16.02 20.22
N GLU A 258 -9.31 -16.83 19.39
CA GLU A 258 -9.63 -16.94 17.95
C GLU A 258 -11.09 -17.34 17.67
N ASP A 259 -11.65 -18.26 18.46
CA ASP A 259 -13.02 -18.74 18.28
C ASP A 259 -14.07 -17.91 19.06
N ALA A 260 -13.64 -16.96 19.90
CA ALA A 260 -14.52 -16.29 20.85
C ALA A 260 -15.09 -14.96 20.34
N SER A 261 -14.45 -14.31 19.34
CA SER A 261 -14.83 -12.98 18.88
C SER A 261 -14.59 -12.77 17.39
N GLY A 262 -15.23 -11.74 16.82
CA GLY A 262 -15.04 -11.33 15.42
C GLY A 262 -13.78 -10.49 15.21
N ALA A 263 -13.32 -9.77 16.23
CA ALA A 263 -12.13 -8.93 16.23
C ALA A 263 -11.37 -9.06 17.55
N PHE A 264 -10.04 -8.93 17.50
CA PHE A 264 -9.20 -8.88 18.69
C PHE A 264 -9.07 -7.45 19.21
N LYS A 265 -9.18 -7.24 20.53
CA LYS A 265 -8.90 -5.97 21.18
C LYS A 265 -7.54 -6.05 21.86
N LEU A 266 -6.55 -5.38 21.27
CA LEU A 266 -5.16 -5.42 21.71
C LEU A 266 -4.82 -4.16 22.52
N LEU A 267 -4.41 -4.35 23.77
CA LEU A 267 -4.02 -3.27 24.69
C LEU A 267 -2.51 -3.09 24.68
N LEU A 268 -2.08 -1.85 24.42
CA LEU A 268 -0.69 -1.40 24.51
C LEU A 268 -0.52 -0.56 25.77
N GLU A 269 0.36 -0.97 26.69
CA GLU A 269 0.67 -0.26 27.92
C GLU A 269 2.09 0.30 27.95
N THR A 270 3.02 -0.37 27.24
CA THR A 270 4.45 -0.05 27.21
C THR A 270 5.04 -0.12 25.81
N GLU A 271 6.26 0.41 25.63
CA GLU A 271 6.99 0.29 24.35
C GLU A 271 7.38 -1.16 24.02
N ASP A 272 7.56 -2.01 25.03
CA ASP A 272 7.85 -3.44 24.82
C ASP A 272 6.68 -4.18 24.17
N ASP A 273 5.44 -3.70 24.37
CA ASP A 273 4.24 -4.26 23.77
C ASP A 273 4.21 -4.05 22.24
N LEU A 274 4.86 -3.02 21.74
CA LEU A 274 5.03 -2.81 20.30
C LEU A 274 5.90 -3.90 19.65
N VAL A 275 6.88 -4.40 20.39
CA VAL A 275 7.72 -5.51 19.94
C VAL A 275 6.91 -6.80 19.91
N ALA A 276 6.14 -7.06 20.97
CA ALA A 276 5.26 -8.23 21.03
C ALA A 276 4.20 -8.22 19.91
N LEU A 277 3.60 -7.06 19.63
CA LEU A 277 2.67 -6.87 18.52
C LEU A 277 3.32 -7.20 17.16
N GLU A 278 4.55 -6.72 16.92
CA GLU A 278 5.29 -6.98 15.68
C GLU A 278 5.66 -8.47 15.54
N GLU A 279 6.16 -9.10 16.60
CA GLU A 279 6.57 -10.51 16.61
C GLU A 279 5.39 -11.47 16.43
N CYS A 280 4.22 -11.12 16.99
CA CYS A 280 3.01 -11.94 16.89
C CYS A 280 2.15 -11.64 15.65
N ARG A 281 2.58 -10.75 14.75
CA ARG A 281 1.78 -10.33 13.56
C ARG A 281 1.29 -11.50 12.70
N CYS A 282 2.08 -12.57 12.57
CA CYS A 282 1.70 -13.75 11.78
C CYS A 282 0.62 -14.62 12.47
N MET A 283 0.35 -14.38 13.74
CA MET A 283 -0.70 -15.09 14.54
C MET A 283 -2.01 -14.29 14.56
N ILE A 284 -2.00 -13.05 14.10
CA ILE A 284 -3.19 -12.21 13.99
C ILE A 284 -3.99 -12.69 12.79
N SER A 285 -5.13 -13.33 13.06
CA SER A 285 -6.03 -13.92 12.05
C SER A 285 -7.39 -13.22 11.96
N ARG A 286 -7.56 -12.12 12.71
CA ARG A 286 -8.81 -11.35 12.83
C ARG A 286 -8.55 -9.86 12.70
N PRO A 287 -9.55 -9.04 12.38
CA PRO A 287 -9.46 -7.59 12.52
C PRO A 287 -9.00 -7.20 13.94
N VAL A 288 -8.24 -6.13 14.04
CA VAL A 288 -7.65 -5.68 15.31
C VAL A 288 -8.20 -4.34 15.71
N CYS A 289 -8.75 -4.26 16.93
CA CYS A 289 -9.02 -3.02 17.63
C CYS A 289 -7.80 -2.69 18.49
N LEU A 290 -7.05 -1.64 18.16
CA LEU A 290 -5.93 -1.20 18.99
C LEU A 290 -6.39 -0.19 20.03
N CYS A 291 -5.96 -0.36 21.27
CA CYS A 291 -6.22 0.57 22.35
C CYS A 291 -4.97 0.82 23.20
N ALA A 292 -4.83 2.05 23.69
CA ALA A 292 -3.81 2.48 24.64
C ALA A 292 -4.31 3.72 25.36
N GLU A 293 -3.98 3.87 26.66
CA GLU A 293 -4.26 5.11 27.40
C GLU A 293 -3.40 6.27 26.86
N ASN A 294 -2.15 5.97 26.51
CA ASN A 294 -1.20 6.93 25.96
C ASN A 294 -1.38 7.07 24.44
N ALA A 295 -1.74 8.28 23.98
CA ALA A 295 -1.92 8.59 22.56
C ALA A 295 -0.66 8.39 21.71
N ASP A 296 0.52 8.71 22.24
CA ASP A 296 1.79 8.55 21.52
C ASP A 296 2.11 7.05 21.33
N LEU A 297 1.79 6.24 22.32
CA LEU A 297 1.97 4.78 22.24
C LEU A 297 1.00 4.17 21.23
N LEU A 298 -0.28 4.59 21.24
CA LEU A 298 -1.25 4.16 20.25
C LEU A 298 -0.81 4.55 18.83
N GLU A 299 -0.29 5.77 18.63
CA GLU A 299 0.26 6.18 17.33
C GLU A 299 1.41 5.29 16.87
N GLN A 300 2.31 4.89 17.78
CA GLN A 300 3.38 3.95 17.46
C GLN A 300 2.81 2.56 17.12
N GLY A 301 1.80 2.08 17.86
CA GLY A 301 1.08 0.86 17.52
C GLY A 301 0.47 0.88 16.13
N LEU A 302 -0.15 2.01 15.75
CA LEU A 302 -0.69 2.22 14.40
C LEU A 302 0.40 2.23 13.31
N ARG A 303 1.63 2.62 13.63
CA ARG A 303 2.78 2.54 12.72
C ARG A 303 3.29 1.11 12.55
N VAL A 304 3.33 0.36 13.65
CA VAL A 304 3.82 -1.04 13.70
C VAL A 304 2.82 -2.01 13.08
N PHE A 305 1.53 -1.87 13.38
CA PHE A 305 0.50 -2.77 12.88
C PHE A 305 0.33 -2.64 11.36
N PRO A 306 0.53 -3.71 10.57
CA PRO A 306 0.52 -3.61 9.10
C PRO A 306 -0.88 -3.48 8.48
N GLY A 307 -1.93 -3.80 9.24
CA GLY A 307 -3.33 -3.73 8.81
C GLY A 307 -3.99 -2.36 8.99
N LEU A 308 -5.32 -2.37 9.02
CA LEU A 308 -6.15 -1.23 9.42
C LEU A 308 -6.72 -1.48 10.81
N ALA A 309 -6.23 -0.76 11.80
CA ALA A 309 -6.73 -0.87 13.15
C ALA A 309 -8.14 -0.29 13.28
N LEU A 310 -8.99 -0.99 14.04
CA LEU A 310 -10.28 -0.50 14.49
C LEU A 310 -10.09 0.37 15.75
N TYR A 311 -11.02 1.29 15.98
CA TYR A 311 -11.09 2.11 17.18
C TYR A 311 -12.53 2.12 17.70
N ASP A 312 -12.74 1.59 18.88
CA ASP A 312 -14.05 1.43 19.54
C ASP A 312 -14.38 2.54 20.56
N GLY A 313 -13.51 3.55 20.67
CA GLY A 313 -13.66 4.64 21.64
C GLY A 313 -13.17 4.31 23.04
N THR A 314 -12.62 3.12 23.30
CA THR A 314 -11.92 2.82 24.56
C THR A 314 -10.73 3.75 24.72
N TRP A 315 -10.49 4.26 25.93
CA TRP A 315 -9.50 5.29 26.19
C TRP A 315 -9.76 6.51 25.29
N GLU A 316 -10.88 7.21 25.56
CA GLU A 316 -11.35 8.33 24.78
C GLU A 316 -10.23 9.33 24.43
N GLN A 317 -9.98 9.47 23.13
CA GLN A 317 -8.97 10.37 22.59
C GLN A 317 -9.65 11.61 21.98
N PRO A 318 -8.97 12.78 21.95
CA PRO A 318 -9.52 13.97 21.30
C PRO A 318 -9.88 13.69 19.84
N ASP A 319 -11.06 14.14 19.42
CA ASP A 319 -11.55 13.92 18.04
C ASP A 319 -10.55 14.36 16.96
N GLU A 320 -9.81 15.44 17.19
CA GLU A 320 -8.80 15.94 16.24
C GLU A 320 -7.65 14.94 16.06
N VAL A 321 -7.26 14.26 17.13
CA VAL A 321 -6.21 13.24 17.11
C VAL A 321 -6.71 12.00 16.38
N VAL A 322 -7.93 11.54 16.68
CA VAL A 322 -8.53 10.40 15.99
C VAL A 322 -8.67 10.68 14.49
N HIS A 323 -9.16 11.86 14.10
CA HIS A 323 -9.24 12.27 12.70
C HIS A 323 -7.87 12.35 12.00
N TYR A 324 -6.83 12.72 12.74
CA TYR A 324 -5.46 12.67 12.20
C TYR A 324 -5.04 11.23 11.92
N TRP A 325 -5.29 10.30 12.84
CA TRP A 325 -4.96 8.89 12.67
C TRP A 325 -5.79 8.21 11.56
N GLU A 326 -7.08 8.56 11.43
CA GLU A 326 -7.92 8.09 10.32
C GLU A 326 -7.31 8.42 8.96
N ARG A 327 -6.79 9.64 8.80
CA ARG A 327 -6.20 10.08 7.54
C ARG A 327 -4.78 9.57 7.30
N LYS A 328 -4.01 9.39 8.37
CA LYS A 328 -2.59 9.06 8.25
C LYS A 328 -2.30 7.57 8.30
N TYR A 329 -3.01 6.86 9.15
CA TYR A 329 -2.79 5.43 9.37
C TYR A 329 -3.96 4.57 8.90
N GLY A 330 -5.03 5.19 8.43
CA GLY A 330 -6.23 4.49 7.99
C GLY A 330 -7.08 3.92 9.13
N LEU A 331 -6.93 4.45 10.37
CA LEU A 331 -7.73 4.02 11.52
C LEU A 331 -9.22 3.99 11.16
N VAL A 332 -9.92 2.95 11.58
CA VAL A 332 -11.34 2.74 11.31
C VAL A 332 -12.13 2.93 12.59
N ARG A 333 -12.93 3.97 12.68
CA ARG A 333 -13.84 4.19 13.80
C ARG A 333 -15.09 3.32 13.64
N LEU A 334 -15.47 2.60 14.69
CA LEU A 334 -16.69 1.79 14.80
C LEU A 334 -17.87 2.57 15.35
#